data_5bffecc1a32e3ecd2fe794d86a81d215
#
_entry.id   5bffecc1a32e3ecd2fe794d86a81d215
#
_cell.length_a   1.000
_cell.length_b   1.000
_cell.length_c   1.000
_cell.angle_alpha   90.00
_cell.angle_beta   90.00
_cell.angle_gamma   90.00
#
_symmetry.space_group_name_H-M   'P 1'
#
loop_
_entity.id
_entity.type
_entity.pdbx_description
1 polymer ?
#
loop_
_entity_poly.entity_id
_entity_poly.type
_entity_poly.pdbx_seq_one_letter_code
_entity_poly.pdbx_strand_id
1 'polypeptide(L)'
;MKQIETKKAAGMVLCHDITQIIRGVTKDARFRKGHIVTEEDIPVLLSLGKDHLYVWEAGENMLHENDAAEILCRACQNAGMSRSEVKEGKIELSAEHDGLFKIDKERLLRINSLGQMMIASRHGNTPVKKGDKLAGTRIIPLVIEKEKMEPVEQIANEGPIMSLLSYQTKKAAVITTGNEVYFGRIKDTFTPVIEEKLKEYGANITEHIVLPDDHTQVTRAVLKALEHGAQMVLCTGGMSVDPDDQTPLAIKNTGAEIISYGAPVLPGAMFLLAYYGKDRIPIMGLPGCVMYSQKTIFDLILPRVMADDPITARELASLGEGGFCLGCEVCTYPNCGFGKGW
;
A
#
# COMPACT_ATOMS: atom_id res chain seq x y z
N MET A 1 -31.00 17.24 -17.85
CA MET A 1 -30.48 17.61 -19.18
C MET A 1 -31.52 18.46 -19.88
N LYS A 2 -31.17 19.66 -20.27
CA LYS A 2 -32.09 20.67 -20.86
C LYS A 2 -31.49 21.15 -22.19
N GLN A 3 -32.32 21.31 -23.20
CA GLN A 3 -31.93 22.01 -24.42
C GLN A 3 -32.08 23.51 -24.21
N ILE A 4 -31.05 24.27 -24.57
CA ILE A 4 -31.03 25.72 -24.46
C ILE A 4 -30.44 26.37 -25.71
N GLU A 5 -30.84 27.60 -26.00
CA GLU A 5 -30.16 28.41 -27.01
C GLU A 5 -28.72 28.69 -26.59
N THR A 6 -27.78 28.55 -27.49
CA THR A 6 -26.34 28.72 -27.23
C THR A 6 -26.03 30.07 -26.59
N LYS A 7 -26.71 31.14 -27.02
CA LYS A 7 -26.56 32.50 -26.45
C LYS A 7 -26.89 32.63 -24.96
N LYS A 8 -27.63 31.65 -24.39
CA LYS A 8 -28.03 31.61 -22.99
C LYS A 8 -27.27 30.55 -22.19
N ALA A 9 -26.25 29.92 -22.78
CA ALA A 9 -25.59 28.78 -22.20
C ALA A 9 -24.38 29.12 -21.29
N ALA A 10 -24.02 30.41 -21.18
CA ALA A 10 -22.92 30.83 -20.31
C ALA A 10 -23.15 30.39 -18.85
N GLY A 11 -22.10 29.79 -18.23
CA GLY A 11 -22.17 29.22 -16.89
C GLY A 11 -22.77 27.81 -16.83
N MET A 12 -23.25 27.26 -17.94
CA MET A 12 -23.84 25.91 -18.00
C MET A 12 -22.83 24.88 -18.50
N VAL A 13 -23.06 23.64 -18.14
CA VAL A 13 -22.16 22.51 -18.44
C VAL A 13 -22.66 21.75 -19.67
N LEU A 14 -21.76 21.51 -20.64
CA LEU A 14 -22.09 20.75 -21.84
C LEU A 14 -22.33 19.28 -21.53
N CYS A 15 -23.41 18.71 -22.04
CA CYS A 15 -23.76 17.30 -21.87
C CYS A 15 -23.11 16.34 -22.89
N HIS A 16 -22.46 16.87 -23.92
CA HIS A 16 -21.81 16.09 -24.99
C HIS A 16 -20.64 16.85 -25.61
N ASP A 17 -19.77 16.12 -26.31
CA ASP A 17 -18.67 16.70 -27.07
C ASP A 17 -19.19 17.52 -28.27
N ILE A 18 -18.57 18.68 -28.50
CA ILE A 18 -18.78 19.52 -29.69
C ILE A 18 -17.57 19.38 -30.58
N THR A 19 -17.70 18.62 -31.66
CA THR A 19 -16.64 18.37 -32.62
C THR A 19 -16.47 19.53 -33.60
N GLN A 20 -15.22 19.92 -33.83
CA GLN A 20 -14.83 20.81 -34.91
C GLN A 20 -14.19 20.03 -36.04
N ILE A 21 -14.65 20.23 -37.27
CA ILE A 21 -14.08 19.61 -38.46
C ILE A 21 -13.60 20.73 -39.38
N ILE A 22 -12.27 20.79 -39.57
CA ILE A 22 -11.64 21.68 -40.57
C ILE A 22 -10.87 20.78 -41.53
N ARG A 23 -11.27 20.76 -42.81
CA ARG A 23 -10.70 19.86 -43.83
C ARG A 23 -9.17 20.07 -43.91
N GLY A 24 -8.42 18.99 -43.68
CA GLY A 24 -6.96 18.97 -43.75
C GLY A 24 -6.25 19.52 -42.50
N VAL A 25 -6.99 19.98 -41.46
CA VAL A 25 -6.42 20.57 -40.25
C VAL A 25 -6.82 19.81 -39.00
N THR A 26 -8.11 19.65 -38.73
CA THR A 26 -8.58 18.97 -37.50
C THR A 26 -9.93 18.27 -37.69
N LYS A 27 -10.09 17.16 -36.96
CA LYS A 27 -11.35 16.48 -36.71
C LYS A 27 -11.34 15.98 -35.27
N ASP A 28 -11.54 16.91 -34.31
CA ASP A 28 -11.51 16.59 -32.88
C ASP A 28 -12.57 17.40 -32.13
N ALA A 29 -12.82 17.01 -30.88
CA ALA A 29 -13.69 17.75 -29.99
C ALA A 29 -13.07 19.12 -29.65
N ARG A 30 -13.74 20.20 -30.08
CA ARG A 30 -13.37 21.58 -29.73
C ARG A 30 -13.77 21.87 -28.30
N PHE A 31 -14.94 21.40 -27.88
CA PHE A 31 -15.40 21.42 -26.51
C PHE A 31 -15.81 20.00 -26.13
N ARG A 32 -15.36 19.55 -24.99
CA ARG A 32 -15.68 18.23 -24.49
C ARG A 32 -16.89 18.25 -23.58
N LYS A 33 -17.58 17.13 -23.47
CA LYS A 33 -18.56 16.89 -22.42
C LYS A 33 -17.98 17.31 -21.08
N GLY A 34 -18.74 18.06 -20.29
CA GLY A 34 -18.26 18.58 -19.01
C GLY A 34 -17.66 20.00 -19.07
N HIS A 35 -17.46 20.55 -20.27
CA HIS A 35 -16.99 21.92 -20.41
C HIS A 35 -18.03 22.90 -19.88
N ILE A 36 -17.62 23.85 -19.01
CA ILE A 36 -18.46 24.97 -18.57
C ILE A 36 -18.35 26.03 -19.62
N VAL A 37 -19.50 26.35 -20.25
CA VAL A 37 -19.57 27.35 -21.33
C VAL A 37 -19.30 28.74 -20.76
N THR A 38 -18.31 29.42 -21.32
CA THR A 38 -18.03 30.85 -21.02
C THR A 38 -18.67 31.79 -22.02
N GLU A 39 -18.72 33.06 -21.71
CA GLU A 39 -19.19 34.09 -22.66
C GLU A 39 -18.32 34.09 -23.94
N GLU A 40 -17.02 33.81 -23.83
CA GLU A 40 -16.06 33.77 -24.94
C GLU A 40 -16.27 32.53 -25.85
N ASP A 41 -16.90 31.48 -25.34
CA ASP A 41 -17.19 30.25 -26.09
C ASP A 41 -18.41 30.42 -27.00
N ILE A 42 -19.33 31.30 -26.64
CA ILE A 42 -20.60 31.53 -27.38
C ILE A 42 -20.35 31.79 -28.89
N PRO A 43 -19.50 32.77 -29.28
CA PRO A 43 -19.22 33.01 -30.69
C PRO A 43 -18.63 31.78 -31.40
N VAL A 44 -17.76 31.04 -30.70
CA VAL A 44 -17.11 29.82 -31.26
C VAL A 44 -18.14 28.73 -31.48
N LEU A 45 -19.00 28.45 -30.50
CA LEU A 45 -20.08 27.47 -30.60
C LEU A 45 -21.05 27.78 -31.74
N LEU A 46 -21.44 29.04 -31.88
CA LEU A 46 -22.28 29.49 -33.00
C LEU A 46 -21.58 29.32 -34.34
N SER A 47 -20.25 29.60 -34.42
CA SER A 47 -19.47 29.39 -35.65
C SER A 47 -19.38 27.92 -36.07
N LEU A 48 -19.54 26.99 -35.10
CA LEU A 48 -19.62 25.55 -35.34
C LEU A 48 -21.05 25.09 -35.70
N GLY A 49 -21.95 26.01 -35.92
CA GLY A 49 -23.38 25.73 -36.27
C GLY A 49 -24.18 25.15 -35.10
N LYS A 50 -23.82 25.48 -33.88
CA LYS A 50 -24.52 25.06 -32.67
C LYS A 50 -25.42 26.15 -32.13
N ASP A 51 -26.63 26.29 -32.70
CA ASP A 51 -27.62 27.25 -32.21
C ASP A 51 -28.28 26.83 -30.91
N HIS A 52 -28.29 25.51 -30.63
CA HIS A 52 -28.80 24.92 -29.39
C HIS A 52 -27.81 23.93 -28.82
N LEU A 53 -27.76 23.84 -27.50
CA LEU A 53 -26.91 22.93 -26.75
C LEU A 53 -27.74 22.09 -25.78
N TYR A 54 -27.32 20.89 -25.52
CA TYR A 54 -27.77 20.13 -24.35
C TYR A 54 -26.86 20.44 -23.19
N VAL A 55 -27.42 21.05 -22.14
CA VAL A 55 -26.68 21.51 -20.95
C VAL A 55 -27.29 20.97 -19.67
N TRP A 56 -26.47 20.96 -18.63
CA TRP A 56 -26.90 20.85 -17.26
C TRP A 56 -26.97 22.25 -16.65
N GLU A 57 -28.04 22.55 -15.95
CA GLU A 57 -28.08 23.72 -15.08
C GLU A 57 -27.27 23.37 -13.83
N ALA A 58 -26.26 24.17 -13.50
CA ALA A 58 -25.62 24.13 -12.20
C ALA A 58 -26.62 24.68 -11.17
N GLY A 59 -27.45 23.80 -10.61
CA GLY A 59 -28.29 24.16 -9.47
C GLY A 59 -27.40 24.43 -8.24
N GLU A 60 -27.86 25.28 -7.30
CA GLU A 60 -27.11 25.59 -6.06
C GLU A 60 -26.69 24.33 -5.26
N ASN A 61 -27.43 23.21 -5.41
CA ASN A 61 -27.22 21.96 -4.74
C ASN A 61 -26.44 20.91 -5.57
N MET A 62 -25.85 21.29 -6.70
CA MET A 62 -25.07 20.40 -7.57
C MET A 62 -23.61 20.81 -7.60
N LEU A 63 -22.72 19.81 -7.71
CA LEU A 63 -21.29 19.98 -7.94
C LEU A 63 -20.95 19.47 -9.33
N HIS A 64 -20.06 20.16 -10.01
CA HIS A 64 -19.42 19.63 -11.21
C HIS A 64 -18.48 18.46 -10.83
N GLU A 65 -18.30 17.49 -11.73
CA GLU A 65 -17.47 16.31 -11.48
C GLU A 65 -16.05 16.66 -10.98
N ASN A 66 -15.48 17.77 -11.45
CA ASN A 66 -14.14 18.19 -11.05
C ASN A 66 -14.12 18.69 -9.60
N ASP A 67 -15.13 19.46 -9.16
CA ASP A 67 -15.23 19.97 -7.78
C ASP A 67 -15.46 18.80 -6.80
N ALA A 68 -16.33 17.87 -7.18
CA ALA A 68 -16.60 16.68 -6.39
C ALA A 68 -15.38 15.74 -6.35
N ALA A 69 -14.58 15.66 -7.43
CA ALA A 69 -13.32 14.91 -7.45
C ALA A 69 -12.30 15.46 -6.46
N GLU A 70 -12.26 16.79 -6.24
CA GLU A 70 -11.42 17.42 -5.24
C GLU A 70 -11.79 16.97 -3.81
N ILE A 71 -13.08 16.86 -3.52
CA ILE A 71 -13.58 16.36 -2.22
C ILE A 71 -13.15 14.89 -2.03
N LEU A 72 -13.36 14.06 -3.06
CA LEU A 72 -13.03 12.64 -3.01
C LEU A 72 -11.51 12.42 -2.87
N CYS A 73 -10.70 13.22 -3.57
CA CYS A 73 -9.24 13.15 -3.49
C CYS A 73 -8.74 13.54 -2.10
N ARG A 74 -9.30 14.59 -1.46
CA ARG A 74 -8.94 15.00 -0.09
C ARG A 74 -9.19 13.90 0.94
N ALA A 75 -10.21 13.07 0.75
CA ALA A 75 -10.45 11.91 1.62
C ALA A 75 -9.34 10.85 1.52
N CYS A 76 -8.63 10.78 0.41
CA CYS A 76 -7.59 9.77 0.14
C CYS A 76 -6.18 10.29 0.38
N GLN A 77 -5.90 11.53 -0.03
CA GLN A 77 -4.55 12.10 -0.07
C GLN A 77 -4.01 12.38 1.34
N ASN A 78 -2.77 11.97 1.58
CA ASN A 78 -2.05 12.24 2.81
C ASN A 78 -0.59 12.65 2.50
N ALA A 79 0.18 12.94 3.53
CA ALA A 79 1.60 13.25 3.41
C ALA A 79 2.35 12.15 2.64
N GLY A 80 3.32 12.55 1.82
CA GLY A 80 4.10 11.67 0.96
C GLY A 80 3.39 11.22 -0.32
N MET A 81 2.23 11.81 -0.64
CA MET A 81 1.46 11.51 -1.84
C MET A 81 1.28 12.75 -2.71
N SER A 82 1.72 12.69 -3.95
CA SER A 82 1.41 13.65 -5.00
C SER A 82 0.12 13.28 -5.71
N ARG A 83 -0.51 14.27 -6.33
CA ARG A 83 -1.72 14.08 -7.12
C ARG A 83 -1.55 14.62 -8.54
N SER A 84 -2.29 14.06 -9.48
CA SER A 84 -2.43 14.65 -10.81
C SER A 84 -3.34 15.87 -10.79
N GLU A 85 -3.32 16.64 -11.86
CA GLU A 85 -4.41 17.59 -12.13
C GLU A 85 -5.74 16.84 -12.29
N VAL A 86 -6.83 17.53 -11.94
CA VAL A 86 -8.18 17.00 -12.16
C VAL A 86 -8.52 17.02 -13.65
N LYS A 87 -9.02 15.90 -14.16
CA LYS A 87 -9.48 15.78 -15.54
C LYS A 87 -10.66 14.83 -15.63
N GLU A 88 -11.80 15.31 -16.15
CA GLU A 88 -13.02 14.52 -16.32
C GLU A 88 -13.44 13.82 -15.03
N GLY A 89 -13.44 14.56 -13.91
CA GLY A 89 -13.79 14.05 -12.59
C GLY A 89 -12.81 13.03 -12.02
N LYS A 90 -11.59 12.89 -12.59
CA LYS A 90 -10.56 11.91 -12.19
C LYS A 90 -9.33 12.60 -11.63
N ILE A 91 -8.81 12.05 -10.54
CA ILE A 91 -7.51 12.40 -9.96
C ILE A 91 -6.75 11.10 -9.63
N GLU A 92 -5.46 11.04 -9.96
CA GLU A 92 -4.57 9.93 -9.61
C GLU A 92 -3.60 10.36 -8.50
N LEU A 93 -3.35 9.46 -7.54
CA LEU A 93 -2.38 9.62 -6.46
C LEU A 93 -1.14 8.77 -6.73
N SER A 94 0.04 9.34 -6.49
CA SER A 94 1.34 8.67 -6.65
C SER A 94 2.22 8.87 -5.43
N ALA A 95 3.15 7.93 -5.18
CA ALA A 95 4.10 7.99 -4.08
C ALA A 95 5.19 9.03 -4.33
N GLU A 96 5.49 9.90 -3.35
CA GLU A 96 6.59 10.86 -3.41
C GLU A 96 7.93 10.29 -2.94
N HIS A 97 7.88 9.17 -2.21
CA HIS A 97 9.06 8.45 -1.71
C HIS A 97 8.78 6.94 -1.63
N ASP A 98 9.84 6.17 -1.45
CA ASP A 98 9.74 4.74 -1.14
C ASP A 98 9.10 4.55 0.25
N GLY A 99 8.19 3.57 0.38
CA GLY A 99 7.51 3.36 1.65
C GLY A 99 6.53 2.21 1.65
N LEU A 100 5.84 2.06 2.77
CA LEU A 100 4.75 1.12 2.96
C LEU A 100 3.42 1.83 2.71
N PHE A 101 2.68 1.40 1.70
CA PHE A 101 1.35 1.91 1.43
C PHE A 101 0.31 1.21 2.30
N LYS A 102 -0.52 2.00 2.97
CA LYS A 102 -1.60 1.54 3.88
C LYS A 102 -2.95 2.04 3.40
N ILE A 103 -4.00 1.25 3.63
CA ILE A 103 -5.40 1.59 3.33
C ILE A 103 -6.28 1.19 4.50
N ASP A 104 -7.19 2.08 4.89
CA ASP A 104 -8.35 1.75 5.70
C ASP A 104 -9.45 1.19 4.79
N LYS A 105 -9.59 -0.11 4.78
CA LYS A 105 -10.50 -0.83 3.89
C LYS A 105 -11.97 -0.62 4.21
N GLU A 106 -12.29 -0.48 5.49
CA GLU A 106 -13.67 -0.25 5.93
C GLU A 106 -14.15 1.10 5.43
N ARG A 107 -13.34 2.16 5.58
CA ARG A 107 -13.69 3.49 5.09
C ARG A 107 -13.68 3.55 3.56
N LEU A 108 -12.74 2.86 2.90
CA LEU A 108 -12.74 2.73 1.44
C LEU A 108 -14.04 2.07 0.94
N LEU A 109 -14.45 0.97 1.59
CA LEU A 109 -15.70 0.27 1.27
C LEU A 109 -16.91 1.17 1.49
N ARG A 110 -16.97 1.91 2.61
CA ARG A 110 -18.06 2.85 2.91
C ARG A 110 -18.22 3.89 1.80
N ILE A 111 -17.13 4.52 1.34
CA ILE A 111 -17.20 5.51 0.25
C ILE A 111 -17.64 4.86 -1.06
N ASN A 112 -17.03 3.75 -1.45
CA ASN A 112 -17.38 3.08 -2.70
C ASN A 112 -18.83 2.56 -2.72
N SER A 113 -19.42 2.34 -1.55
CA SER A 113 -20.83 1.93 -1.41
C SER A 113 -21.84 3.06 -1.58
N LEU A 114 -21.41 4.34 -1.58
CA LEU A 114 -22.30 5.49 -1.80
C LEU A 114 -22.81 5.55 -3.24
N GLY A 115 -22.10 4.95 -4.19
CA GLY A 115 -22.44 4.98 -5.62
C GLY A 115 -22.11 6.32 -6.29
N GLN A 116 -22.10 6.33 -7.61
CA GLN A 116 -21.77 7.48 -8.46
C GLN A 116 -20.35 8.07 -8.28
N MET A 117 -19.54 7.45 -7.44
CA MET A 117 -18.13 7.76 -7.23
C MET A 117 -17.35 6.48 -7.02
N MET A 118 -16.05 6.52 -7.25
CA MET A 118 -15.19 5.37 -7.02
C MET A 118 -13.78 5.78 -6.60
N ILE A 119 -13.19 4.96 -5.76
CA ILE A 119 -11.79 4.97 -5.40
C ILE A 119 -11.24 3.57 -5.72
N ALA A 120 -10.32 3.48 -6.66
CA ALA A 120 -9.57 2.26 -6.95
C ALA A 120 -8.12 2.44 -6.50
N SER A 121 -7.56 1.46 -5.81
CA SER A 121 -6.23 1.57 -5.21
C SER A 121 -5.42 0.30 -5.39
N ARG A 122 -4.11 0.40 -5.15
CA ARG A 122 -3.27 -0.78 -4.88
C ARG A 122 -3.71 -1.43 -3.58
N HIS A 123 -3.28 -2.67 -3.36
CA HIS A 123 -3.46 -3.31 -2.06
C HIS A 123 -2.69 -2.58 -0.96
N GLY A 124 -3.29 -2.45 0.21
CA GLY A 124 -2.62 -2.00 1.43
C GLY A 124 -1.53 -2.97 1.87
N ASN A 125 -0.71 -2.55 2.85
CA ASN A 125 0.45 -3.30 3.35
C ASN A 125 1.43 -3.71 2.24
N THR A 126 1.54 -2.89 1.18
CA THR A 126 2.37 -3.17 0.00
C THR A 126 3.55 -2.20 -0.06
N PRO A 127 4.80 -2.68 -0.23
CA PRO A 127 5.93 -1.82 -0.50
C PRO A 127 5.74 -1.12 -1.85
N VAL A 128 6.04 0.18 -1.88
CA VAL A 128 5.97 1.01 -3.09
C VAL A 128 7.24 1.82 -3.25
N LYS A 129 7.53 2.19 -4.50
CA LYS A 129 8.65 3.06 -4.87
C LYS A 129 8.14 4.45 -5.21
N LYS A 130 9.03 5.45 -5.08
CA LYS A 130 8.75 6.80 -5.55
C LYS A 130 8.25 6.79 -7.00
N GLY A 131 7.14 7.47 -7.24
CA GLY A 131 6.49 7.55 -8.56
C GLY A 131 5.47 6.44 -8.82
N ASP A 132 5.38 5.41 -7.97
CA ASP A 132 4.34 4.38 -8.11
C ASP A 132 2.95 4.98 -7.95
N LYS A 133 2.02 4.59 -8.82
CA LYS A 133 0.60 4.92 -8.68
C LYS A 133 0.02 4.19 -7.49
N LEU A 134 -0.63 4.92 -6.59
CA LEU A 134 -1.25 4.41 -5.37
C LEU A 134 -2.74 4.17 -5.52
N ALA A 135 -3.44 5.17 -6.08
CA ALA A 135 -4.88 5.13 -6.25
C ALA A 135 -5.33 6.06 -7.39
N GLY A 136 -6.54 5.82 -7.88
CA GLY A 136 -7.28 6.73 -8.74
C GLY A 136 -8.68 6.93 -8.20
N THR A 137 -9.12 8.19 -8.17
CA THR A 137 -10.49 8.57 -7.78
C THR A 137 -11.24 9.05 -9.00
N ARG A 138 -12.55 8.84 -9.04
CA ARG A 138 -13.38 9.35 -10.12
C ARG A 138 -14.83 9.59 -9.66
N ILE A 139 -15.41 10.68 -10.15
CA ILE A 139 -16.84 10.92 -10.11
C ILE A 139 -17.44 10.39 -11.42
N ILE A 140 -18.51 9.61 -11.32
CA ILE A 140 -19.09 8.92 -12.49
C ILE A 140 -20.00 9.85 -13.31
N PRO A 141 -20.97 10.59 -12.71
CA PRO A 141 -21.79 11.54 -13.45
C PRO A 141 -21.04 12.85 -13.66
N LEU A 142 -21.42 13.60 -14.70
CA LEU A 142 -20.89 14.93 -14.98
C LEU A 142 -21.16 15.95 -13.87
N VAL A 143 -22.30 15.81 -13.20
CA VAL A 143 -22.70 16.58 -12.03
C VAL A 143 -23.28 15.64 -10.98
N ILE A 144 -23.02 15.94 -9.71
CA ILE A 144 -23.46 15.15 -8.55
C ILE A 144 -24.09 16.06 -7.50
N GLU A 145 -25.06 15.56 -6.76
CA GLU A 145 -25.69 16.29 -5.67
C GLU A 145 -24.69 16.50 -4.51
N LYS A 146 -24.66 17.73 -3.96
CA LYS A 146 -23.79 18.06 -2.82
C LYS A 146 -24.03 17.13 -1.63
N GLU A 147 -25.29 16.83 -1.35
CA GLU A 147 -25.69 15.93 -0.26
C GLU A 147 -25.02 14.54 -0.35
N LYS A 148 -24.70 14.06 -1.57
CA LYS A 148 -23.98 12.79 -1.76
C LYS A 148 -22.49 12.87 -1.43
N MET A 149 -21.92 14.08 -1.38
CA MET A 149 -20.52 14.28 -1.01
C MET A 149 -20.33 14.49 0.49
N GLU A 150 -21.36 14.87 1.23
CA GLU A 150 -21.31 15.04 2.69
C GLU A 150 -20.84 13.81 3.45
N PRO A 151 -21.32 12.57 3.15
CA PRO A 151 -20.80 11.35 3.78
C PRO A 151 -19.31 11.13 3.50
N VAL A 152 -18.80 11.55 2.33
CA VAL A 152 -17.36 11.45 2.00
C VAL A 152 -16.54 12.35 2.93
N GLU A 153 -17.01 13.60 3.12
CA GLU A 153 -16.36 14.55 4.03
C GLU A 153 -16.43 14.08 5.48
N GLN A 154 -17.55 13.50 5.92
CA GLN A 154 -17.67 12.91 7.25
C GLN A 154 -16.68 11.76 7.45
N ILE A 155 -16.57 10.84 6.50
CA ILE A 155 -15.61 9.73 6.55
C ILE A 155 -14.16 10.26 6.54
N ALA A 156 -13.87 11.30 5.75
CA ALA A 156 -12.55 11.92 5.70
C ALA A 156 -12.17 12.57 7.03
N ASN A 157 -13.13 13.15 7.76
CA ASN A 157 -12.90 13.75 9.06
C ASN A 157 -12.53 12.72 10.16
N GLU A 158 -12.83 11.44 9.97
CA GLU A 158 -12.38 10.35 10.85
C GLU A 158 -10.85 10.10 10.73
N GLY A 159 -10.18 10.71 9.75
CA GLY A 159 -8.75 10.61 9.45
C GLY A 159 -8.49 10.14 7.99
N PRO A 160 -7.23 10.05 7.57
CA PRO A 160 -6.88 9.68 6.21
C PRO A 160 -7.25 8.21 5.91
N ILE A 161 -7.82 7.97 4.72
CA ILE A 161 -8.14 6.63 4.23
C ILE A 161 -6.88 5.90 3.78
N MET A 162 -5.89 6.64 3.29
CA MET A 162 -4.62 6.11 2.79
C MET A 162 -3.46 6.76 3.52
N SER A 163 -2.37 6.02 3.68
CA SER A 163 -1.13 6.52 4.27
C SER A 163 0.07 5.92 3.53
N LEU A 164 1.13 6.69 3.41
CA LEU A 164 2.43 6.25 2.94
C LEU A 164 3.43 6.41 4.08
N LEU A 165 3.80 5.27 4.70
CA LEU A 165 4.74 5.25 5.82
C LEU A 165 6.17 5.13 5.29
N SER A 166 7.03 6.06 5.69
CA SER A 166 8.46 6.02 5.34
C SER A 166 9.17 4.89 6.06
N TYR A 167 10.13 4.24 5.40
CA TYR A 167 11.00 3.29 6.05
C TYR A 167 11.99 3.99 6.99
N GLN A 168 12.25 3.35 8.12
CA GLN A 168 13.22 3.79 9.12
C GLN A 168 14.51 2.99 8.96
N THR A 169 15.66 3.66 9.04
CA THR A 169 16.93 2.95 9.11
C THR A 169 17.01 2.20 10.44
N LYS A 170 17.20 0.87 10.38
CA LYS A 170 17.23 0.03 11.59
C LYS A 170 18.53 -0.74 11.72
N LYS A 171 18.97 -0.92 12.97
CA LYS A 171 20.06 -1.81 13.36
C LYS A 171 19.48 -3.21 13.56
N ALA A 172 19.94 -4.18 12.79
CA ALA A 172 19.53 -5.56 12.91
C ALA A 172 20.60 -6.39 13.58
N ALA A 173 20.21 -7.27 14.51
CA ALA A 173 21.05 -8.37 14.97
C ALA A 173 20.57 -9.67 14.31
N VAL A 174 21.50 -10.48 13.84
CA VAL A 174 21.23 -11.82 13.28
C VAL A 174 21.85 -12.87 14.21
N ILE A 175 21.04 -13.82 14.64
CA ILE A 175 21.45 -14.94 15.49
C ILE A 175 21.21 -16.22 14.70
N THR A 176 22.28 -16.83 14.24
CA THR A 176 22.25 -18.08 13.48
C THR A 176 22.47 -19.25 14.42
N THR A 177 21.53 -20.19 14.43
CA THR A 177 21.68 -21.46 15.17
C THR A 177 21.86 -22.62 14.21
N GLY A 178 22.46 -23.67 14.70
CA GLY A 178 22.72 -24.89 13.96
C GLY A 178 24.10 -25.43 14.29
N ASN A 179 24.14 -26.65 14.83
CA ASN A 179 25.41 -27.33 15.19
C ASN A 179 26.33 -27.51 13.97
N GLU A 180 25.75 -27.67 12.77
CA GLU A 180 26.50 -27.83 11.53
C GLU A 180 27.23 -26.56 11.10
N VAL A 181 26.59 -25.39 11.34
CA VAL A 181 27.19 -24.07 11.05
C VAL A 181 28.20 -23.72 12.16
N TYR A 182 27.79 -23.89 13.43
CA TYR A 182 28.62 -23.56 14.58
C TYR A 182 29.94 -24.30 14.61
N PHE A 183 29.94 -25.61 14.32
CA PHE A 183 31.15 -26.42 14.24
C PHE A 183 31.90 -26.32 12.90
N GLY A 184 31.47 -25.43 12.00
CA GLY A 184 32.12 -25.17 10.72
C GLY A 184 32.02 -26.33 9.72
N ARG A 185 31.04 -27.23 9.88
CA ARG A 185 30.80 -28.37 8.96
C ARG A 185 30.22 -27.85 7.62
N ILE A 186 29.41 -26.83 7.68
CA ILE A 186 28.91 -26.09 6.51
C ILE A 186 29.07 -24.58 6.73
N LYS A 187 29.07 -23.81 5.65
CA LYS A 187 29.06 -22.34 5.71
C LYS A 187 27.64 -21.79 5.95
N ASP A 188 27.57 -20.71 6.69
CA ASP A 188 26.31 -19.93 6.78
C ASP A 188 25.99 -19.31 5.41
N THR A 189 24.92 -19.80 4.80
CA THR A 189 24.38 -19.30 3.53
C THR A 189 23.09 -18.51 3.74
N PHE A 190 22.60 -18.44 4.98
CA PHE A 190 21.36 -17.76 5.33
C PHE A 190 21.58 -16.24 5.52
N THR A 191 22.59 -15.89 6.32
CA THR A 191 22.88 -14.47 6.63
C THR A 191 23.11 -13.61 5.40
N PRO A 192 23.82 -14.03 4.34
CA PRO A 192 23.95 -13.23 3.11
C PRO A 192 22.62 -12.88 2.45
N VAL A 193 21.65 -13.82 2.43
CA VAL A 193 20.31 -13.58 1.89
C VAL A 193 19.53 -12.56 2.73
N ILE A 194 19.65 -12.66 4.07
CA ILE A 194 19.03 -11.69 4.97
C ILE A 194 19.63 -10.29 4.75
N GLU A 195 20.95 -10.21 4.63
CA GLU A 195 21.66 -8.95 4.41
C GLU A 195 21.18 -8.26 3.12
N GLU A 196 21.02 -9.01 2.03
CA GLU A 196 20.48 -8.50 0.78
C GLU A 196 19.05 -7.95 0.94
N LYS A 197 18.17 -8.71 1.59
CA LYS A 197 16.78 -8.28 1.85
C LYS A 197 16.71 -7.05 2.76
N LEU A 198 17.55 -6.94 3.78
CA LEU A 198 17.61 -5.80 4.68
C LEU A 198 18.10 -4.54 3.96
N LYS A 199 19.07 -4.65 3.07
CA LYS A 199 19.61 -3.54 2.27
C LYS A 199 18.54 -2.89 1.38
N GLU A 200 17.57 -3.66 0.88
CA GLU A 200 16.45 -3.12 0.10
C GLU A 200 15.68 -2.02 0.85
N TYR A 201 15.69 -2.05 2.20
CA TYR A 201 14.97 -1.13 3.08
C TYR A 201 15.88 -0.22 3.89
N GLY A 202 17.20 -0.24 3.65
CA GLY A 202 18.16 0.60 4.37
C GLY A 202 18.51 0.12 5.77
N ALA A 203 18.20 -1.13 6.14
CA ALA A 203 18.63 -1.73 7.38
C ALA A 203 20.05 -2.34 7.25
N ASN A 204 20.81 -2.33 8.34
CA ASN A 204 22.16 -2.87 8.39
C ASN A 204 22.28 -3.91 9.51
N ILE A 205 22.98 -5.01 9.24
CA ILE A 205 23.35 -5.97 10.27
C ILE A 205 24.49 -5.34 11.07
N THR A 206 24.24 -5.07 12.36
CA THR A 206 25.23 -4.50 13.28
C THR A 206 25.88 -5.57 14.16
N GLU A 207 25.23 -6.71 14.31
CA GLU A 207 25.73 -7.85 15.07
C GLU A 207 25.30 -9.16 14.42
N HIS A 208 26.23 -10.10 14.24
CA HIS A 208 25.96 -11.46 13.78
C HIS A 208 26.62 -12.45 14.72
N ILE A 209 25.84 -13.35 15.30
CA ILE A 209 26.28 -14.34 16.28
C ILE A 209 25.88 -15.72 15.78
N VAL A 210 26.83 -16.64 15.73
CA VAL A 210 26.57 -18.03 15.39
C VAL A 210 26.68 -18.88 16.68
N LEU A 211 25.65 -19.69 16.96
CA LEU A 211 25.52 -20.47 18.19
C LEU A 211 25.15 -21.92 17.89
N PRO A 212 25.48 -22.85 18.82
CA PRO A 212 24.93 -24.21 18.74
C PRO A 212 23.44 -24.20 19.06
N ASP A 213 22.77 -25.32 18.85
CA ASP A 213 21.35 -25.51 19.15
C ASP A 213 21.11 -25.63 20.66
N ASP A 214 21.28 -24.52 21.37
CA ASP A 214 21.12 -24.36 22.82
C ASP A 214 20.24 -23.13 23.11
N HIS A 215 19.00 -23.36 23.49
CA HIS A 215 18.04 -22.29 23.77
C HIS A 215 18.53 -21.28 24.82
N THR A 216 19.34 -21.71 25.81
CA THR A 216 19.85 -20.82 26.86
C THR A 216 20.86 -19.82 26.30
N GLN A 217 21.75 -20.28 25.42
CA GLN A 217 22.74 -19.41 24.77
C GLN A 217 22.06 -18.48 23.77
N VAL A 218 21.10 -18.98 22.99
CA VAL A 218 20.33 -18.18 22.04
C VAL A 218 19.52 -17.10 22.77
N THR A 219 18.81 -17.44 23.86
CA THR A 219 18.08 -16.45 24.68
C THR A 219 19.00 -15.34 25.17
N ARG A 220 20.18 -15.70 25.70
CA ARG A 220 21.17 -14.74 26.20
C ARG A 220 21.70 -13.84 25.08
N ALA A 221 21.95 -14.39 23.89
CA ALA A 221 22.43 -13.63 22.75
C ALA A 221 21.37 -12.64 22.25
N VAL A 222 20.09 -13.03 22.19
CA VAL A 222 18.98 -12.13 21.85
C VAL A 222 18.91 -10.96 22.83
N LEU A 223 18.90 -11.24 24.15
CA LEU A 223 18.85 -10.18 25.18
C LEU A 223 20.05 -9.24 25.10
N LYS A 224 21.25 -9.79 24.89
CA LYS A 224 22.47 -9.00 24.73
C LYS A 224 22.43 -8.11 23.48
N ALA A 225 21.95 -8.61 22.36
CA ALA A 225 21.79 -7.82 21.14
C ALA A 225 20.80 -6.63 21.37
N LEU A 226 19.71 -6.87 22.10
CA LEU A 226 18.77 -5.83 22.49
C LEU A 226 19.41 -4.77 23.40
N GLU A 227 20.22 -5.19 24.39
CA GLU A 227 21.01 -4.30 25.26
C GLU A 227 22.03 -3.47 24.47
N HIS A 228 22.61 -4.03 23.40
CA HIS A 228 23.51 -3.31 22.48
C HIS A 228 22.79 -2.36 21.52
N GLY A 229 21.45 -2.27 21.61
CA GLY A 229 20.64 -1.32 20.84
C GLY A 229 20.19 -1.85 19.48
N ALA A 230 20.08 -3.16 19.31
CA ALA A 230 19.39 -3.73 18.15
C ALA A 230 17.93 -3.30 18.11
N GLN A 231 17.46 -2.84 16.96
CA GLN A 231 16.09 -2.38 16.72
C GLN A 231 15.22 -3.46 16.05
N MET A 232 15.83 -4.57 15.67
CA MET A 232 15.20 -5.83 15.31
C MET A 232 16.18 -6.98 15.54
N VAL A 233 15.67 -8.16 15.85
CA VAL A 233 16.47 -9.39 15.98
C VAL A 233 15.89 -10.45 15.05
N LEU A 234 16.76 -11.06 14.26
CA LEU A 234 16.44 -12.13 13.32
C LEU A 234 17.12 -13.40 13.79
N CYS A 235 16.34 -14.41 14.10
CA CYS A 235 16.85 -15.74 14.47
C CYS A 235 16.68 -16.70 13.30
N THR A 236 17.74 -17.40 12.93
CA THR A 236 17.76 -18.37 11.82
C THR A 236 18.23 -19.71 12.33
N GLY A 237 17.71 -20.79 11.76
CA GLY A 237 17.95 -22.17 12.24
C GLY A 237 17.04 -22.55 13.41
N GLY A 238 16.89 -23.85 13.65
CA GLY A 238 16.12 -24.39 14.77
C GLY A 238 14.67 -23.93 14.83
N MET A 239 14.00 -23.72 13.69
CA MET A 239 12.63 -23.20 13.60
C MET A 239 11.58 -24.25 13.26
N SER A 240 11.95 -25.49 13.03
CA SER A 240 11.03 -26.57 12.70
C SER A 240 10.51 -27.30 13.95
N VAL A 241 10.04 -28.53 13.81
CA VAL A 241 9.42 -29.32 14.88
C VAL A 241 10.32 -30.40 15.45
N ASP A 242 11.56 -30.46 15.03
CA ASP A 242 12.51 -31.45 15.53
C ASP A 242 12.91 -31.18 16.98
N PRO A 243 13.27 -32.20 17.77
CA PRO A 243 13.64 -32.00 19.18
C PRO A 243 14.80 -31.03 19.41
N ASP A 244 15.69 -30.89 18.42
CA ASP A 244 16.81 -29.96 18.46
C ASP A 244 16.49 -28.55 18.02
N ASP A 245 15.26 -28.33 17.48
CA ASP A 245 14.78 -27.01 17.03
C ASP A 245 14.28 -26.16 18.21
N GLN A 246 15.21 -25.48 18.85
CA GLN A 246 14.97 -24.79 20.12
C GLN A 246 14.83 -23.27 20.01
N THR A 247 14.88 -22.71 18.80
CA THR A 247 14.79 -21.25 18.59
C THR A 247 13.46 -20.65 19.06
N PRO A 248 12.28 -21.26 18.84
CA PRO A 248 11.02 -20.74 19.38
C PRO A 248 11.00 -20.69 20.91
N LEU A 249 11.57 -21.70 21.58
CA LEU A 249 11.70 -21.72 23.04
C LEU A 249 12.65 -20.63 23.51
N ALA A 250 13.78 -20.44 22.83
CA ALA A 250 14.74 -19.38 23.14
C ALA A 250 14.10 -17.98 23.06
N ILE A 251 13.34 -17.71 21.99
CA ILE A 251 12.62 -16.42 21.85
C ILE A 251 11.58 -16.26 22.98
N LYS A 252 10.81 -17.30 23.30
CA LYS A 252 9.85 -17.26 24.41
C LYS A 252 10.53 -16.92 25.74
N ASN A 253 11.68 -17.50 26.01
CA ASN A 253 12.43 -17.30 27.25
C ASN A 253 13.02 -15.89 27.39
N THR A 254 13.05 -15.07 26.33
CA THR A 254 13.41 -13.64 26.45
C THR A 254 12.37 -12.83 27.19
N GLY A 255 11.15 -13.34 27.38
CA GLY A 255 10.01 -12.60 27.89
C GLY A 255 9.31 -11.74 26.84
N ALA A 256 9.64 -11.88 25.56
CA ALA A 256 8.94 -11.18 24.47
C ALA A 256 7.50 -11.70 24.33
N GLU A 257 6.60 -10.80 23.94
CA GLU A 257 5.21 -11.13 23.59
C GLU A 257 5.19 -11.86 22.26
N ILE A 258 4.89 -13.16 22.28
CA ILE A 258 4.71 -13.95 21.06
C ILE A 258 3.39 -13.55 20.38
N ILE A 259 3.48 -12.98 19.19
CA ILE A 259 2.32 -12.63 18.37
C ILE A 259 1.81 -13.87 17.63
N SER A 260 2.71 -14.63 17.02
CA SER A 260 2.39 -15.90 16.37
C SER A 260 3.62 -16.76 16.23
N TYR A 261 3.43 -18.06 16.38
CA TYR A 261 4.33 -19.08 15.86
C TYR A 261 3.55 -19.92 14.84
N GLY A 262 3.96 -19.80 13.59
CA GLY A 262 3.21 -20.22 12.42
C GLY A 262 2.45 -19.06 11.75
N ALA A 263 2.43 -19.07 10.42
CA ALA A 263 1.68 -18.14 9.59
C ALA A 263 1.07 -18.90 8.40
N PRO A 264 -0.15 -18.52 7.96
CA PRO A 264 -0.82 -19.17 6.82
C PRO A 264 -0.24 -18.68 5.49
N VAL A 265 1.08 -18.77 5.33
CA VAL A 265 1.84 -18.32 4.16
C VAL A 265 2.80 -19.41 3.70
N LEU A 266 2.77 -19.71 2.42
CA LEU A 266 3.69 -20.65 1.78
C LEU A 266 4.38 -19.97 0.58
N PRO A 267 5.72 -19.94 0.57
CA PRO A 267 6.65 -20.43 1.60
C PRO A 267 6.68 -19.57 2.87
N GLY A 268 6.85 -20.22 4.05
CA GLY A 268 7.06 -19.49 5.29
C GLY A 268 6.22 -19.90 6.49
N ALA A 269 5.54 -21.06 6.45
CA ALA A 269 4.60 -21.48 7.50
C ALA A 269 5.18 -21.47 8.93
N MET A 270 6.47 -21.82 9.11
CA MET A 270 7.13 -21.90 10.43
C MET A 270 7.71 -20.57 10.91
N PHE A 271 7.18 -19.44 10.43
CA PHE A 271 7.59 -18.10 10.86
C PHE A 271 7.12 -17.81 12.30
N LEU A 272 7.98 -17.15 13.08
CA LEU A 272 7.64 -16.64 14.39
C LEU A 272 7.81 -15.13 14.44
N LEU A 273 6.84 -14.43 15.00
CA LEU A 273 6.92 -13.01 15.32
C LEU A 273 6.66 -12.80 16.81
N ALA A 274 7.55 -12.05 17.44
CA ALA A 274 7.39 -11.58 18.81
C ALA A 274 7.80 -10.11 18.92
N TYR A 275 7.34 -9.42 19.96
CA TYR A 275 7.75 -8.07 20.30
C TYR A 275 8.32 -8.00 21.71
N TYR A 276 9.47 -7.35 21.87
CA TYR A 276 10.14 -7.20 23.14
C TYR A 276 10.00 -5.79 23.71
N GLY A 277 9.68 -5.72 24.99
CA GLY A 277 9.66 -4.48 25.76
C GLY A 277 8.56 -3.49 25.34
N LYS A 278 8.64 -2.28 25.93
CA LYS A 278 7.66 -1.21 25.66
C LYS A 278 7.78 -0.63 24.25
N ASP A 279 8.99 -0.62 23.70
CA ASP A 279 9.29 -0.11 22.36
C ASP A 279 8.89 -1.10 21.27
N ARG A 280 8.36 -2.28 21.67
CA ARG A 280 7.90 -3.34 20.75
C ARG A 280 8.95 -3.71 19.71
N ILE A 281 10.20 -3.93 20.15
CA ILE A 281 11.29 -4.33 19.25
C ILE A 281 10.96 -5.71 18.67
N PRO A 282 10.90 -5.86 17.32
CA PRO A 282 10.53 -7.12 16.70
C PRO A 282 11.65 -8.16 16.83
N ILE A 283 11.28 -9.36 17.27
CA ILE A 283 12.10 -10.57 17.23
C ILE A 283 11.42 -11.54 16.28
N MET A 284 12.12 -11.96 15.24
CA MET A 284 11.57 -12.84 14.20
C MET A 284 12.37 -14.13 14.12
N GLY A 285 11.67 -15.26 14.19
CA GLY A 285 12.23 -16.58 13.85
C GLY A 285 11.95 -16.87 12.38
N LEU A 286 12.99 -17.01 11.58
CA LEU A 286 12.88 -17.15 10.13
C LEU A 286 12.95 -18.62 9.70
N PRO A 287 11.95 -19.11 8.94
CA PRO A 287 11.96 -20.47 8.42
C PRO A 287 13.02 -20.65 7.33
N GLY A 288 13.56 -21.86 7.19
CA GLY A 288 14.64 -22.18 6.25
C GLY A 288 14.36 -21.83 4.78
N CYS A 289 13.08 -21.77 4.38
CA CYS A 289 12.71 -21.40 3.01
C CYS A 289 13.08 -19.95 2.62
N VAL A 290 13.34 -19.06 3.58
CA VAL A 290 13.80 -17.68 3.30
C VAL A 290 15.15 -17.71 2.56
N MET A 291 15.94 -18.75 2.75
CA MET A 291 17.27 -18.91 2.15
C MET A 291 17.21 -19.19 0.64
N TYR A 292 16.18 -19.87 0.14
CA TYR A 292 16.13 -20.35 -1.25
C TYR A 292 14.90 -19.93 -2.04
N SER A 293 13.86 -19.45 -1.38
CA SER A 293 12.65 -18.98 -2.09
C SER A 293 12.74 -17.49 -2.39
N GLN A 294 12.35 -17.11 -3.60
CA GLN A 294 12.42 -15.70 -4.03
C GLN A 294 11.61 -14.76 -3.13
N LYS A 295 10.39 -15.17 -2.77
CA LYS A 295 9.50 -14.44 -1.85
C LYS A 295 8.87 -15.40 -0.84
N THR A 296 8.80 -14.94 0.40
CA THR A 296 8.34 -15.71 1.56
C THR A 296 7.54 -14.82 2.49
N ILE A 297 7.06 -15.34 3.60
CA ILE A 297 6.47 -14.55 4.71
C ILE A 297 7.36 -13.38 5.13
N PHE A 298 8.69 -13.56 5.13
CA PHE A 298 9.61 -12.50 5.53
C PHE A 298 9.50 -11.27 4.63
N ASP A 299 9.29 -11.45 3.32
CA ASP A 299 9.10 -10.36 2.36
C ASP A 299 7.77 -9.61 2.58
N LEU A 300 6.78 -10.24 3.22
CA LEU A 300 5.51 -9.59 3.58
C LEU A 300 5.62 -8.80 4.89
N ILE A 301 6.44 -9.28 5.82
CA ILE A 301 6.57 -8.73 7.17
C ILE A 301 7.62 -7.63 7.25
N LEU A 302 8.77 -7.81 6.59
CA LEU A 302 9.90 -6.88 6.66
C LEU A 302 9.52 -5.43 6.31
N PRO A 303 8.77 -5.13 5.24
CA PRO A 303 8.36 -3.75 4.93
C PRO A 303 7.57 -3.09 6.07
N ARG A 304 6.72 -3.85 6.76
CA ARG A 304 5.95 -3.36 7.89
C ARG A 304 6.83 -3.06 9.09
N VAL A 305 7.76 -3.96 9.41
CA VAL A 305 8.76 -3.76 10.47
C VAL A 305 9.61 -2.53 10.18
N MET A 306 10.03 -2.34 8.93
CA MET A 306 10.84 -1.19 8.53
C MET A 306 10.07 0.14 8.56
N ALA A 307 8.75 0.09 8.46
CA ALA A 307 7.88 1.27 8.55
C ALA A 307 7.32 1.54 9.97
N ASP A 308 7.82 0.84 11.00
CA ASP A 308 7.30 0.89 12.37
C ASP A 308 5.78 0.63 12.46
N ASP A 309 5.29 -0.26 11.61
CA ASP A 309 3.88 -0.66 11.54
C ASP A 309 3.67 -1.99 12.29
N PRO A 310 3.18 -1.97 13.55
CA PRO A 310 3.03 -3.16 14.36
C PRO A 310 2.04 -4.15 13.74
N ILE A 311 2.37 -5.43 13.81
CA ILE A 311 1.59 -6.52 13.23
C ILE A 311 0.88 -7.27 14.35
N THR A 312 -0.40 -7.53 14.17
CA THR A 312 -1.24 -8.30 15.10
C THR A 312 -1.39 -9.75 14.64
N ALA A 313 -1.75 -10.62 15.58
CA ALA A 313 -2.05 -12.03 15.27
C ALA A 313 -3.22 -12.15 14.25
N ARG A 314 -4.21 -11.25 14.33
CA ARG A 314 -5.34 -11.22 13.38
C ARG A 314 -4.87 -10.89 11.96
N GLU A 315 -3.98 -9.92 11.82
CA GLU A 315 -3.43 -9.55 10.50
C GLU A 315 -2.57 -10.65 9.91
N LEU A 316 -1.76 -11.37 10.73
CA LEU A 316 -1.04 -12.55 10.26
C LEU A 316 -1.99 -13.65 9.80
N ALA A 317 -3.05 -13.93 10.58
CA ALA A 317 -4.04 -14.93 10.20
C ALA A 317 -4.79 -14.58 8.91
N SER A 318 -5.00 -13.28 8.65
CA SER A 318 -5.68 -12.81 7.43
C SER A 318 -4.88 -13.00 6.15
N LEU A 319 -3.57 -13.27 6.24
CA LEU A 319 -2.73 -13.57 5.08
C LEU A 319 -3.07 -14.93 4.41
N GLY A 320 -3.94 -15.74 4.99
CA GLY A 320 -4.30 -17.06 4.45
C GLY A 320 -4.84 -16.99 3.02
N GLU A 321 -5.76 -16.09 2.73
CA GLU A 321 -6.14 -15.78 1.36
C GLU A 321 -5.00 -14.98 0.70
N GLY A 322 -4.51 -15.43 -0.47
CA GLY A 322 -3.34 -14.85 -1.13
C GLY A 322 -1.99 -15.22 -0.48
N GLY A 323 -1.95 -16.02 0.58
CA GLY A 323 -0.72 -16.45 1.25
C GLY A 323 0.09 -17.51 0.51
N PHE A 324 -0.38 -17.98 -0.65
CA PHE A 324 0.29 -19.00 -1.44
C PHE A 324 1.06 -18.36 -2.62
N CYS A 325 2.41 -18.38 -2.54
CA CYS A 325 3.26 -17.93 -3.64
C CYS A 325 3.30 -18.99 -4.74
N LEU A 326 3.00 -18.59 -5.97
CA LEU A 326 2.91 -19.51 -7.12
C LEU A 326 4.29 -19.91 -7.68
N GLY A 327 5.40 -19.34 -7.20
CA GLY A 327 6.75 -19.66 -7.67
C GLY A 327 6.96 -19.31 -9.14
N CYS A 328 6.49 -18.15 -9.60
CA CYS A 328 6.57 -17.73 -10.98
C CYS A 328 8.01 -17.68 -11.47
N GLU A 329 8.27 -18.05 -12.73
CA GLU A 329 9.59 -17.99 -13.36
C GLU A 329 10.19 -16.58 -13.27
N VAL A 330 9.39 -15.54 -13.51
CA VAL A 330 9.74 -14.13 -13.29
C VAL A 330 8.89 -13.59 -12.14
N CYS A 331 9.55 -13.23 -11.04
CA CYS A 331 8.85 -12.68 -9.87
C CYS A 331 8.37 -11.26 -10.12
N THR A 332 7.08 -11.04 -10.02
CA THR A 332 6.44 -9.71 -10.16
C THR A 332 6.05 -9.07 -8.83
N TYR A 333 6.42 -9.67 -7.69
CA TYR A 333 6.15 -9.08 -6.37
C TYR A 333 6.72 -7.65 -6.29
N PRO A 334 5.95 -6.68 -5.72
CA PRO A 334 4.66 -6.82 -5.05
C PRO A 334 3.42 -6.72 -5.97
N ASN A 335 3.58 -6.74 -7.29
CA ASN A 335 2.47 -6.57 -8.25
C ASN A 335 1.82 -7.91 -8.64
N CYS A 336 1.64 -8.80 -7.69
CA CYS A 336 0.99 -10.10 -7.84
C CYS A 336 0.00 -10.35 -6.70
N GLY A 337 -0.66 -11.51 -6.68
CA GLY A 337 -1.62 -11.88 -5.64
C GLY A 337 -1.01 -12.24 -4.28
N PHE A 338 0.30 -12.51 -4.22
CA PHE A 338 0.95 -12.95 -2.99
C PHE A 338 0.93 -11.88 -1.90
N GLY A 339 0.46 -12.24 -0.71
CA GLY A 339 0.30 -11.36 0.45
C GLY A 339 -0.81 -10.33 0.33
N LYS A 340 -1.80 -10.54 -0.55
CA LYS A 340 -2.91 -9.61 -0.79
C LYS A 340 -4.23 -10.02 -0.14
N GLY A 341 -4.26 -11.17 0.54
CA GLY A 341 -5.42 -11.64 1.27
C GLY A 341 -5.79 -10.76 2.47
N TRP A 342 -7.04 -10.88 2.84
CA TRP A 342 -7.62 -10.21 4.01
C TRP A 342 -8.73 -11.02 4.60
#